data_4c518dc8aa059455eb0ff89e08a7928b
#
_entry.id   4c518dc8aa059455eb0ff89e08a7928b
#
_cell.length_a   1.000
_cell.length_b   1.000
_cell.length_c   1.000
_cell.angle_alpha   90.00
_cell.angle_beta   90.00
_cell.angle_gamma   90.00
#
_symmetry.space_group_name_H-M   'P 1'
#
loop_
_entity.id
_entity.type
_entity.pdbx_description
1 polymer ?
#
loop_
_entity_poly.entity_id
_entity_poly.type
_entity_poly.pdbx_seq_one_letter_code
_entity_poly.pdbx_strand_id
1 'polypeptide(L)'
;MSSITVNRRVLQKLIPIAIGYLALGIACGILAQQAGLTPLEALGMSVLVFAGSGQFIGIAMMAQGAALVSIGLTIFIVNLRHLLFSSTLMNFFNGRSKNFLIGYAHGITDETFAVNLNAFETETDPRWTCEEALGLNITSCAVWSLSNALGLSLIHI
;
A
#
# COMPACT_ATOMS: atom_id res chain seq x y z
N MET A 1 13.13 -15.46 13.57
CA MET A 1 12.22 -15.11 12.49
C MET A 1 11.03 -14.40 13.11
N SER A 2 10.87 -13.09 12.90
CA SER A 2 9.69 -12.38 13.37
C SER A 2 8.50 -12.87 12.52
N SER A 3 7.57 -13.59 13.13
CA SER A 3 6.38 -14.10 12.44
C SER A 3 5.43 -12.92 12.17
N ILE A 4 4.95 -12.82 10.93
CA ILE A 4 3.84 -11.93 10.57
C ILE A 4 2.63 -12.34 11.39
N THR A 5 1.99 -11.39 12.07
CA THR A 5 0.81 -11.68 12.89
C THR A 5 -0.42 -11.07 12.24
N VAL A 6 -1.35 -11.93 11.81
CA VAL A 6 -2.67 -11.53 11.34
C VAL A 6 -3.71 -12.14 12.29
N ASN A 7 -4.13 -11.36 13.27
CA ASN A 7 -5.10 -11.76 14.27
C ASN A 7 -6.40 -10.94 14.13
N ARG A 8 -7.36 -11.16 15.03
CA ARG A 8 -8.65 -10.46 15.02
C ARG A 8 -8.49 -8.93 15.12
N ARG A 9 -7.50 -8.44 15.87
CA ARG A 9 -7.24 -6.99 16.02
C ARG A 9 -6.79 -6.38 14.70
N VAL A 10 -5.86 -7.04 14.00
CA VAL A 10 -5.40 -6.64 12.66
C VAL A 10 -6.57 -6.60 11.68
N LEU A 11 -7.41 -7.64 11.66
CA LEU A 11 -8.57 -7.71 10.78
C LEU A 11 -9.59 -6.60 11.07
N GLN A 12 -9.84 -6.28 12.35
CA GLN A 12 -10.74 -5.18 12.71
C GLN A 12 -10.23 -3.83 12.22
N LYS A 13 -8.91 -3.59 12.27
CA LYS A 13 -8.30 -2.35 11.75
C LYS A 13 -8.20 -2.34 10.23
N LEU A 14 -8.15 -3.51 9.60
CA LEU A 14 -8.14 -3.64 8.15
C LEU A 14 -9.48 -3.27 7.51
N ILE A 15 -10.61 -3.54 8.16
CA ILE A 15 -11.95 -3.35 7.58
C ILE A 15 -12.15 -1.95 6.97
N PRO A 16 -11.93 -0.83 7.68
CA PRO A 16 -12.10 0.50 7.09
C PRO A 16 -11.16 0.75 5.91
N ILE A 17 -9.91 0.27 5.98
CA ILE A 17 -8.94 0.37 4.89
C ILE A 17 -9.44 -0.45 3.68
N ALA A 18 -9.89 -1.68 3.92
CA ALA A 18 -10.34 -2.59 2.88
C ALA A 18 -11.54 -2.04 2.10
N ILE A 19 -12.49 -1.39 2.76
CA ILE A 19 -13.64 -0.75 2.10
C ILE A 19 -13.16 0.34 1.13
N GLY A 20 -12.25 1.21 1.56
CA GLY A 20 -11.66 2.24 0.71
C GLY A 20 -10.85 1.65 -0.45
N TYR A 21 -10.04 0.63 -0.14
CA TYR A 21 -9.18 -0.03 -1.13
C TYR A 21 -9.95 -0.84 -2.17
N LEU A 22 -11.09 -1.42 -1.81
CA LEU A 22 -11.98 -2.05 -2.78
C LEU A 22 -12.48 -1.05 -3.82
N ALA A 23 -12.99 0.08 -3.39
CA ALA A 23 -13.52 1.09 -4.31
C ALA A 23 -12.42 1.71 -5.18
N LEU A 24 -11.34 2.19 -4.55
CA LEU A 24 -10.23 2.85 -5.24
C LEU A 24 -9.41 1.87 -6.10
N GLY A 25 -9.18 0.65 -5.61
CA GLY A 25 -8.43 -0.37 -6.34
C GLY A 25 -9.18 -0.83 -7.59
N ILE A 26 -10.50 -1.04 -7.52
CA ILE A 26 -11.31 -1.33 -8.71
C ILE A 26 -11.20 -0.19 -9.72
N ALA A 27 -11.33 1.06 -9.30
CA ALA A 27 -11.18 2.22 -10.17
C ALA A 27 -9.78 2.29 -10.80
N CYS A 28 -8.73 2.01 -10.02
CA CYS A 28 -7.35 1.97 -10.51
C CYS A 28 -7.14 0.87 -11.55
N GLY A 29 -7.69 -0.33 -11.32
CA GLY A 29 -7.65 -1.44 -12.27
C GLY A 29 -8.35 -1.14 -13.58
N ILE A 30 -9.52 -0.47 -13.53
CA ILE A 30 -10.24 0.00 -14.72
C ILE A 30 -9.38 0.98 -15.52
N LEU A 31 -8.77 1.97 -14.86
CA LEU A 31 -7.90 2.93 -15.51
C LEU A 31 -6.64 2.28 -16.11
N ALA A 32 -6.06 1.32 -15.41
CA ALA A 32 -4.91 0.56 -15.90
C ALA A 32 -5.24 -0.17 -17.20
N GLN A 33 -6.39 -0.81 -17.27
CA GLN A 33 -6.87 -1.51 -18.45
C GLN A 33 -7.13 -0.54 -19.60
N GLN A 34 -7.77 0.63 -19.34
CA GLN A 34 -8.01 1.67 -20.35
C GLN A 34 -6.69 2.28 -20.89
N ALA A 35 -5.65 2.31 -20.09
CA ALA A 35 -4.31 2.72 -20.49
C ALA A 35 -3.53 1.62 -21.25
N GLY A 36 -4.14 0.46 -21.47
CA GLY A 36 -3.55 -0.66 -22.23
C GLY A 36 -2.60 -1.54 -21.42
N LEU A 37 -2.59 -1.45 -20.08
CA LEU A 37 -1.77 -2.31 -19.25
C LEU A 37 -2.34 -3.74 -19.24
N THR A 38 -1.43 -4.70 -19.33
CA THR A 38 -1.77 -6.12 -19.16
C THR A 38 -2.04 -6.45 -17.69
N PRO A 39 -2.75 -7.55 -17.38
CA PRO A 39 -2.97 -7.99 -16.00
C PRO A 39 -1.68 -8.17 -15.19
N LEU A 40 -0.61 -8.66 -15.82
CA LEU A 40 0.68 -8.86 -15.15
C LEU A 40 1.36 -7.53 -14.81
N GLU A 41 1.30 -6.55 -15.72
CA GLU A 41 1.84 -5.21 -15.48
C GLU A 41 1.08 -4.48 -14.38
N ALA A 42 -0.26 -4.54 -14.39
CA ALA A 42 -1.08 -3.95 -13.35
C ALA A 42 -0.86 -4.60 -11.98
N LEU A 43 -0.74 -5.93 -11.93
CA LEU A 43 -0.40 -6.65 -10.70
C LEU A 43 1.01 -6.29 -10.22
N GLY A 44 1.99 -6.31 -11.12
CA GLY A 44 3.38 -5.93 -10.82
C GLY A 44 3.46 -4.52 -10.25
N MET A 45 2.75 -3.57 -10.86
CA MET A 45 2.68 -2.20 -10.36
C MET A 45 2.01 -2.12 -8.98
N SER A 46 0.94 -2.87 -8.73
CA SER A 46 0.24 -2.90 -7.44
C SER A 46 1.10 -3.48 -6.32
N VAL A 47 1.91 -4.50 -6.61
CA VAL A 47 2.77 -5.15 -5.60
C VAL A 47 4.08 -4.39 -5.41
N LEU A 48 4.73 -3.92 -6.49
CA LEU A 48 6.05 -3.30 -6.41
C LEU A 48 6.00 -1.82 -6.00
N VAL A 49 5.01 -1.08 -6.51
CA VAL A 49 4.88 0.35 -6.20
C VAL A 49 4.06 0.56 -4.94
N PHE A 50 2.96 -0.15 -4.78
CA PHE A 50 2.02 -0.07 -3.65
C PHE A 50 1.82 1.36 -3.12
N ALA A 51 1.55 2.30 -4.01
CA ALA A 51 1.29 3.70 -3.69
C ALA A 51 0.08 4.17 -4.49
N GLY A 52 -1.11 4.11 -3.90
CA GLY A 52 -2.38 4.36 -4.59
C GLY A 52 -2.35 5.60 -5.47
N SER A 53 -2.06 6.79 -4.91
CA SER A 53 -1.94 8.04 -5.68
C SER A 53 -0.84 7.99 -6.75
N GLY A 54 0.31 7.38 -6.45
CA GLY A 54 1.41 7.20 -7.41
C GLY A 54 0.99 6.34 -8.59
N GLN A 55 0.20 5.27 -8.36
CA GLN A 55 -0.33 4.41 -9.43
C GLN A 55 -1.32 5.17 -10.31
N PHE A 56 -2.30 5.88 -9.74
CA PHE A 56 -3.25 6.69 -10.50
C PHE A 56 -2.54 7.73 -11.39
N ILE A 57 -1.58 8.46 -10.83
CA ILE A 57 -0.79 9.45 -11.56
C ILE A 57 0.04 8.78 -12.66
N GLY A 58 0.73 7.70 -12.34
CA GLY A 58 1.55 6.94 -13.29
C GLY A 58 0.73 6.43 -14.48
N ILE A 59 -0.42 5.81 -14.22
CA ILE A 59 -1.34 5.32 -15.27
C ILE A 59 -1.83 6.48 -16.13
N ALA A 60 -2.27 7.59 -15.54
CA ALA A 60 -2.75 8.75 -16.27
C ALA A 60 -1.65 9.37 -17.15
N MET A 61 -0.42 9.46 -16.67
CA MET A 61 0.72 9.96 -17.44
C MET A 61 1.10 9.01 -18.58
N MET A 62 1.06 7.69 -18.35
CA MET A 62 1.29 6.68 -19.41
C MET A 62 0.23 6.78 -20.49
N ALA A 63 -1.04 6.91 -20.14
CA ALA A 63 -2.14 7.07 -21.09
C ALA A 63 -2.00 8.34 -21.96
N GLN A 64 -1.34 9.38 -21.45
CA GLN A 64 -1.04 10.62 -22.18
C GLN A 64 0.28 10.58 -22.97
N GLY A 65 0.98 9.45 -22.97
CA GLY A 65 2.27 9.31 -23.66
C GLY A 65 3.42 10.10 -23.05
N ALA A 66 3.37 10.37 -21.73
CA ALA A 66 4.42 11.10 -21.05
C ALA A 66 5.74 10.31 -21.07
N ALA A 67 6.87 11.05 -21.11
CA ALA A 67 8.20 10.42 -21.06
C ALA A 67 8.42 9.67 -19.74
N LEU A 68 9.05 8.51 -19.79
CA LEU A 68 9.32 7.66 -18.60
C LEU A 68 10.04 8.41 -17.48
N VAL A 69 10.99 9.29 -17.82
CA VAL A 69 11.70 10.12 -16.84
C VAL A 69 10.73 11.05 -16.09
N SER A 70 9.79 11.66 -16.81
CA SER A 70 8.78 12.54 -16.20
C SER A 70 7.87 11.76 -15.26
N ILE A 71 7.43 10.56 -15.67
CA ILE A 71 6.62 9.65 -14.82
C ILE A 71 7.40 9.31 -13.55
N GLY A 72 8.66 8.85 -13.71
CA GLY A 72 9.50 8.47 -12.58
C GLY A 72 9.74 9.61 -11.58
N LEU A 73 10.07 10.80 -12.09
CA LEU A 73 10.26 11.99 -11.24
C LEU A 73 8.97 12.39 -10.50
N THR A 74 7.85 12.39 -11.20
CA THR A 74 6.55 12.73 -10.59
C THR A 74 6.19 11.75 -9.49
N ILE A 75 6.29 10.45 -9.74
CA ILE A 75 6.00 9.40 -8.74
C ILE A 75 6.98 9.50 -7.57
N PHE A 76 8.27 9.75 -7.83
CA PHE A 76 9.26 9.95 -6.78
C PHE A 76 8.90 11.12 -5.86
N ILE A 77 8.56 12.28 -6.43
CA ILE A 77 8.18 13.47 -5.66
C ILE A 77 6.92 13.21 -4.84
N VAL A 78 5.88 12.62 -5.43
CA VAL A 78 4.63 12.30 -4.73
C VAL A 78 4.87 11.33 -3.56
N ASN A 79 5.78 10.37 -3.73
CA ASN A 79 6.09 9.36 -2.73
C ASN A 79 7.11 9.81 -1.67
N LEU A 80 7.68 11.02 -1.75
CA LEU A 80 8.55 11.56 -0.69
C LEU A 80 7.86 11.58 0.69
N ARG A 81 6.54 11.67 0.75
CA ARG A 81 5.77 11.55 2.00
C ARG A 81 6.05 10.25 2.77
N HIS A 82 6.37 9.15 2.07
CA HIS A 82 6.71 7.88 2.74
C HIS A 82 7.99 7.96 3.58
N LEU A 83 8.92 8.88 3.27
CA LEU A 83 10.07 9.17 4.13
C LEU A 83 9.63 9.75 5.47
N LEU A 84 8.66 10.68 5.45
CA LEU A 84 8.09 11.27 6.67
C LEU A 84 7.35 10.22 7.50
N PHE A 85 6.52 9.40 6.87
CA PHE A 85 5.81 8.31 7.53
C PHE A 85 6.78 7.31 8.17
N SER A 86 7.79 6.88 7.42
CA SER A 86 8.79 5.94 7.92
C SER A 86 9.59 6.53 9.07
N SER A 87 10.02 7.80 8.99
CA SER A 87 10.78 8.45 10.06
C SER A 87 9.96 8.59 11.35
N THR A 88 8.69 8.92 11.25
CA THR A 88 7.78 9.02 12.41
C THR A 88 7.62 7.67 13.11
N LEU A 89 7.41 6.60 12.32
CA LEU A 89 7.18 5.27 12.86
C LEU A 89 8.43 4.58 13.38
N MET A 90 9.63 5.00 12.95
CA MET A 90 10.89 4.36 13.35
C MET A 90 11.08 4.28 14.88
N ASN A 91 10.53 5.22 15.64
CA ASN A 91 10.62 5.24 17.09
C ASN A 91 9.99 4.00 17.76
N PHE A 92 9.04 3.35 17.09
CA PHE A 92 8.37 2.14 17.57
C PHE A 92 9.08 0.84 17.18
N PHE A 93 10.08 0.90 16.30
CA PHE A 93 10.75 -0.26 15.71
C PHE A 93 12.18 -0.50 16.24
N ASN A 94 12.52 0.01 17.42
CA ASN A 94 13.84 -0.14 18.02
C ASN A 94 14.22 -1.64 18.14
N GLY A 95 15.44 -1.97 17.69
CA GLY A 95 15.99 -3.33 17.76
C GLY A 95 15.49 -4.30 16.67
N ARG A 96 14.68 -3.85 15.71
CA ARG A 96 14.23 -4.70 14.61
C ARG A 96 15.31 -4.88 13.54
N SER A 97 15.28 -6.02 12.87
CA SER A 97 16.23 -6.33 11.80
C SER A 97 15.96 -5.46 10.56
N LYS A 98 17.02 -5.21 9.76
CA LYS A 98 16.89 -4.44 8.51
C LYS A 98 15.87 -5.03 7.54
N ASN A 99 15.82 -6.37 7.40
CA ASN A 99 14.87 -7.04 6.52
C ASN A 99 13.41 -6.82 6.97
N PHE A 100 13.18 -6.80 8.29
CA PHE A 100 11.85 -6.47 8.83
C PHE A 100 11.47 -5.02 8.48
N LEU A 101 12.38 -4.07 8.67
CA LEU A 101 12.15 -2.65 8.40
C LEU A 101 11.89 -2.40 6.91
N ILE A 102 12.63 -3.05 6.00
CA ILE A 102 12.40 -2.95 4.55
C ILE A 102 11.00 -3.46 4.19
N GLY A 103 10.62 -4.65 4.68
CA GLY A 103 9.30 -5.22 4.43
C GLY A 103 8.17 -4.36 5.00
N TYR A 104 8.37 -3.78 6.18
CA TYR A 104 7.41 -2.87 6.80
C TYR A 104 7.28 -1.56 6.00
N ALA A 105 8.40 -0.94 5.64
CA ALA A 105 8.43 0.33 4.92
C ALA A 105 7.78 0.22 3.53
N HIS A 106 7.94 -0.91 2.85
CA HIS A 106 7.29 -1.18 1.56
C HIS A 106 5.76 -1.15 1.67
N GLY A 107 5.20 -1.61 2.78
CA GLY A 107 3.75 -1.68 3.02
C GLY A 107 3.14 -0.42 3.63
N ILE A 108 3.88 0.66 3.81
CA ILE A 108 3.35 1.91 4.37
C ILE A 108 2.56 2.65 3.30
N THR A 109 1.31 2.99 3.62
CA THR A 109 0.46 3.92 2.87
C THR A 109 -0.08 4.97 3.83
N ASP A 110 -0.83 5.97 3.33
CA ASP A 110 -1.45 6.98 4.19
C ASP A 110 -2.37 6.34 5.24
N GLU A 111 -3.15 5.35 4.82
CA GLU A 111 -4.12 4.67 5.68
C GLU A 111 -3.42 3.77 6.70
N THR A 112 -2.47 2.94 6.26
CA THR A 112 -1.74 2.05 7.18
C THR A 112 -0.86 2.83 8.14
N PHE A 113 -0.28 3.96 7.71
CA PHE A 113 0.45 4.89 8.57
C PHE A 113 -0.45 5.42 9.68
N ALA A 114 -1.61 6.00 9.32
CA ALA A 114 -2.53 6.60 10.29
C ALA A 114 -3.02 5.57 11.32
N VAL A 115 -3.40 4.38 10.86
CA VAL A 115 -3.89 3.31 11.74
C VAL A 115 -2.79 2.77 12.65
N ASN A 116 -1.58 2.52 12.12
CA ASN A 116 -0.47 2.01 12.91
C ASN A 116 0.01 3.05 13.93
N LEU A 117 0.16 4.32 13.53
CA LEU A 117 0.56 5.38 14.45
C LEU A 117 -0.42 5.52 15.61
N ASN A 118 -1.71 5.62 15.30
CA ASN A 118 -2.74 5.69 16.33
C ASN A 118 -2.69 4.48 17.27
N ALA A 119 -2.56 3.25 16.72
CA ALA A 119 -2.52 2.05 17.53
C ALA A 119 -1.27 1.98 18.43
N PHE A 120 -0.10 2.40 17.94
CA PHE A 120 1.11 2.48 18.75
C PHE A 120 1.02 3.50 19.90
N GLU A 121 0.31 4.61 19.67
CA GLU A 121 0.20 5.68 20.65
C GLU A 121 -0.90 5.44 21.69
N THR A 122 -2.00 4.80 21.31
CA THR A 122 -3.20 4.72 22.15
C THR A 122 -3.40 3.35 22.81
N GLU A 123 -2.93 2.27 22.20
CA GLU A 123 -3.15 0.92 22.74
C GLU A 123 -2.07 0.53 23.73
N THR A 124 -2.42 0.45 25.00
CA THR A 124 -1.50 0.17 26.09
C THR A 124 -1.60 -1.26 26.64
N ASP A 125 -2.81 -1.89 26.60
CA ASP A 125 -3.05 -3.23 27.11
C ASP A 125 -4.17 -3.95 26.34
N PRO A 126 -3.85 -4.95 25.49
CA PRO A 126 -2.49 -5.30 25.05
C PRO A 126 -1.91 -4.27 24.08
N ARG A 127 -0.60 -4.04 24.14
CA ARG A 127 0.10 -3.15 23.21
C ARG A 127 -0.02 -3.61 21.76
N TRP A 128 -0.08 -2.63 20.83
CA TRP A 128 0.09 -2.90 19.41
C TRP A 128 1.53 -3.32 19.12
N THR A 129 1.71 -4.43 18.43
CA THR A 129 3.03 -5.01 18.16
C THR A 129 3.52 -4.68 16.74
N CYS A 130 4.84 -4.71 16.55
CA CYS A 130 5.44 -4.51 15.22
C CYS A 130 5.00 -5.60 14.23
N GLU A 131 4.76 -6.82 14.71
CA GLU A 131 4.28 -7.96 13.92
C GLU A 131 2.83 -7.77 13.45
N GLU A 132 1.97 -7.18 14.29
CA GLU A 132 0.61 -6.80 13.92
C GLU A 132 0.61 -5.66 12.91
N ALA A 133 1.48 -4.66 13.12
CA ALA A 133 1.65 -3.55 12.17
C ALA A 133 2.11 -4.03 10.79
N LEU A 134 3.07 -4.96 10.74
CA LEU A 134 3.48 -5.60 9.49
C LEU A 134 2.35 -6.44 8.88
N GLY A 135 1.60 -7.17 9.71
CA GLY A 135 0.43 -7.94 9.27
C GLY A 135 -0.63 -7.06 8.63
N LEU A 136 -0.91 -5.88 9.21
CA LEU A 136 -1.82 -4.89 8.64
C LEU A 136 -1.33 -4.40 7.26
N ASN A 137 -0.06 -4.04 7.14
CA ASN A 137 0.52 -3.58 5.88
C ASN A 137 0.42 -4.63 4.78
N ILE A 138 0.76 -5.89 5.07
CA ILE A 138 0.71 -7.00 4.10
C ILE A 138 -0.73 -7.30 3.68
N THR A 139 -1.66 -7.36 4.62
CA THR A 139 -3.07 -7.62 4.30
C THR A 139 -3.70 -6.48 3.52
N SER A 140 -3.33 -5.23 3.81
CA SER A 140 -3.75 -4.06 3.04
C SER A 140 -3.23 -4.11 1.60
N CYS A 141 -1.95 -4.48 1.41
CA CYS A 141 -1.35 -4.68 0.09
C CYS A 141 -2.08 -5.77 -0.72
N ALA A 142 -2.44 -6.88 -0.07
CA ALA A 142 -3.20 -7.95 -0.71
C ALA A 142 -4.60 -7.46 -1.15
N VAL A 143 -5.32 -6.73 -0.29
CA VAL A 143 -6.63 -6.16 -0.63
C VAL A 143 -6.52 -5.21 -1.82
N TRP A 144 -5.55 -4.31 -1.82
CA TRP A 144 -5.31 -3.37 -2.91
C TRP A 144 -5.03 -4.09 -4.23
N SER A 145 -4.11 -5.05 -4.23
CA SER A 145 -3.72 -5.79 -5.43
C SER A 145 -4.87 -6.62 -6.00
N LEU A 146 -5.66 -7.28 -5.14
CA LEU A 146 -6.85 -8.03 -5.55
C LEU A 146 -7.93 -7.11 -6.11
N SER A 147 -8.14 -5.95 -5.51
CA SER A 147 -9.11 -4.96 -5.99
C SER A 147 -8.74 -4.41 -7.37
N ASN A 148 -7.45 -4.14 -7.60
CA ASN A 148 -6.95 -3.75 -8.93
C ASN A 148 -7.18 -4.86 -9.96
N ALA A 149 -6.88 -6.11 -9.62
CA ALA A 149 -7.11 -7.26 -10.50
C ALA A 149 -8.59 -7.43 -10.85
N LEU A 150 -9.48 -7.24 -9.86
CA LEU A 150 -10.93 -7.24 -10.10
C LEU A 150 -11.34 -6.12 -11.06
N GLY A 151 -10.89 -4.89 -10.81
CA GLY A 151 -11.20 -3.73 -11.67
C GLY A 151 -10.75 -3.94 -13.11
N LEU A 152 -9.57 -4.51 -13.31
CA LEU A 152 -9.03 -4.81 -14.63
C LEU A 152 -9.86 -5.90 -15.34
N SER A 153 -10.38 -6.89 -14.62
CA SER A 153 -11.17 -7.97 -15.18
C SER A 153 -12.60 -7.55 -15.55
N LEU A 154 -13.18 -6.54 -14.90
CA LEU A 154 -14.56 -6.11 -15.12
C LEU A 154 -14.82 -5.52 -16.52
N ILE A 155 -13.78 -5.06 -17.21
CA ILE A 155 -13.91 -4.46 -18.54
C ILE A 155 -13.69 -5.49 -19.67
N HIS A 156 -13.27 -6.71 -19.36
CA HIS A 156 -13.19 -7.81 -20.33
C HIS A 156 -14.55 -8.48 -20.62
N ILE A 157 -15.63 -7.99 -20.01
CA ILE A 157 -17.01 -8.40 -20.27
C ILE A 157 -17.66 -7.35 -21.15
#